data_36768307f35b1a11d58ca86e6e9e4dd5
#
_entry.id   36768307f35b1a11d58ca86e6e9e4dd5
#
_cell.length_a   1.000
_cell.length_b   1.000
_cell.length_c   1.000
_cell.angle_alpha   90.00
_cell.angle_beta   90.00
_cell.angle_gamma   90.00
#
_symmetry.space_group_name_H-M   'P 1'
#
loop_
_entity.id
_entity.type
_entity.pdbx_description
1 polymer ?
#
loop_
_entity_poly.entity_id
_entity_poly.type
_entity_poly.pdbx_seq_one_letter_code
_entity_poly.pdbx_strand_id
1 'polypeptide(L)'
;MTEAYLRQILGKNLKLLRSQRSLSQIELAEKANISIPFLSNIERSNKWPYPDTLVKLAEALDVEVHALFQENPPPLPNNIQETLAKFKKDIAVSLQKTVSTAIDYSIETISSHYIDEKNHD
;
A
#
# COMPACT_ATOMS: atom_id res chain seq x y z
N MET A 1 -29.24 -13.19 4.65
CA MET A 1 -28.36 -12.43 3.73
C MET A 1 -29.10 -12.18 2.42
N THR A 2 -29.10 -10.95 1.95
CA THR A 2 -29.73 -10.59 0.66
C THR A 2 -28.68 -10.48 -0.44
N GLU A 3 -29.11 -10.55 -1.69
CA GLU A 3 -28.22 -10.30 -2.84
C GLU A 3 -27.61 -8.90 -2.80
N ALA A 4 -28.40 -7.90 -2.44
CA ALA A 4 -27.92 -6.53 -2.30
C ALA A 4 -26.80 -6.40 -1.26
N TYR A 5 -26.95 -7.08 -0.14
CA TYR A 5 -25.95 -7.12 0.91
C TYR A 5 -24.66 -7.79 0.43
N LEU A 6 -24.78 -8.89 -0.29
CA LEU A 6 -23.63 -9.59 -0.85
C LEU A 6 -22.86 -8.73 -1.86
N ARG A 7 -23.59 -7.96 -2.69
CA ARG A 7 -22.97 -6.99 -3.62
C ARG A 7 -22.25 -5.87 -2.87
N GLN A 8 -22.78 -5.44 -1.74
CA GLN A 8 -22.12 -4.43 -0.90
C GLN A 8 -20.82 -4.96 -0.30
N ILE A 9 -20.82 -6.19 0.18
CA ILE A 9 -19.61 -6.84 0.70
C ILE A 9 -18.53 -6.90 -0.39
N LEU A 10 -18.90 -7.38 -1.58
CA LEU A 10 -17.97 -7.48 -2.70
C LEU A 10 -17.41 -6.13 -3.10
N GLY A 11 -18.26 -5.13 -3.28
CA GLY A 11 -17.82 -3.78 -3.67
C GLY A 11 -16.89 -3.15 -2.65
N LYS A 12 -17.23 -3.26 -1.37
CA LYS A 12 -16.41 -2.77 -0.26
C LYS A 12 -15.05 -3.47 -0.22
N ASN A 13 -15.05 -4.79 -0.34
CA ASN A 13 -13.82 -5.58 -0.29
C ASN A 13 -12.91 -5.29 -1.48
N LEU A 14 -13.47 -5.12 -2.67
CA LEU A 14 -12.68 -4.75 -3.85
C LEU A 14 -11.97 -3.42 -3.67
N LYS A 15 -12.67 -2.41 -3.17
CA LYS A 15 -12.07 -1.10 -2.86
C LYS A 15 -10.97 -1.22 -1.82
N LEU A 16 -11.23 -1.96 -0.75
CA LEU A 16 -10.29 -2.12 0.35
C LEU A 16 -9.03 -2.87 -0.11
N LEU A 17 -9.20 -4.01 -0.78
CA LEU A 17 -8.09 -4.81 -1.28
C LEU A 17 -7.27 -4.04 -2.33
N ARG A 18 -7.94 -3.30 -3.20
CA ARG A 18 -7.28 -2.43 -4.18
C ARG A 18 -6.45 -1.35 -3.50
N SER A 19 -7.04 -0.68 -2.52
CA SER A 19 -6.40 0.39 -1.74
C SER A 19 -5.17 -0.12 -0.98
N GLN A 20 -5.29 -1.29 -0.34
CA GLN A 20 -4.17 -1.93 0.36
C GLN A 20 -2.98 -2.23 -0.56
N ARG A 21 -3.24 -2.44 -1.84
CA ARG A 21 -2.22 -2.73 -2.85
C ARG A 21 -1.78 -1.49 -3.63
N SER A 22 -2.27 -0.33 -3.21
CA SER A 22 -1.98 0.95 -3.87
C SER A 22 -2.32 0.94 -5.37
N LEU A 23 -3.38 0.24 -5.73
CA LEU A 23 -3.87 0.18 -7.11
C LEU A 23 -5.00 1.19 -7.32
N SER A 24 -4.93 1.93 -8.43
CA SER A 24 -6.05 2.71 -8.91
C SER A 24 -7.13 1.81 -9.54
N GLN A 25 -8.34 2.33 -9.77
CA GLN A 25 -9.35 1.60 -10.52
C GLN A 25 -8.86 1.22 -11.92
N ILE A 26 -8.15 2.14 -12.57
CA ILE A 26 -7.57 1.90 -13.91
C ILE A 26 -6.60 0.73 -13.86
N GLU A 27 -5.69 0.73 -12.91
CA GLU A 27 -4.69 -0.34 -12.77
C GLU A 27 -5.32 -1.68 -12.46
N LEU A 28 -6.31 -1.74 -11.58
CA LEU A 28 -7.01 -3.00 -11.29
C LEU A 28 -7.82 -3.48 -12.49
N ALA A 29 -8.52 -2.61 -13.17
CA ALA A 29 -9.28 -2.95 -14.37
C ALA A 29 -8.37 -3.53 -15.46
N GLU A 30 -7.21 -2.92 -15.69
CA GLU A 30 -6.21 -3.43 -16.62
C GLU A 30 -5.70 -4.82 -16.22
N LYS A 31 -5.34 -5.01 -14.96
CA LYS A 31 -4.86 -6.30 -14.44
C LYS A 31 -5.90 -7.40 -14.58
N ALA A 32 -7.15 -7.08 -14.33
CA ALA A 32 -8.26 -8.03 -14.43
C ALA A 32 -8.84 -8.15 -15.84
N ASN A 33 -8.34 -7.34 -16.78
CA ASN A 33 -8.81 -7.29 -18.16
C ASN A 33 -10.33 -7.05 -18.26
N ILE A 34 -10.81 -6.05 -17.51
CA ILE A 34 -12.20 -5.59 -17.53
C ILE A 34 -12.22 -4.08 -17.78
N SER A 35 -13.39 -3.57 -18.19
CA SER A 35 -13.54 -2.14 -18.40
C SER A 35 -13.57 -1.37 -17.08
N ILE A 36 -13.10 -0.13 -17.08
CA ILE A 36 -13.12 0.76 -15.93
C ILE A 36 -14.56 1.00 -15.45
N PRO A 37 -15.54 1.32 -16.33
CA PRO A 37 -16.94 1.46 -15.90
C PRO A 37 -17.51 0.21 -15.27
N PHE A 38 -17.14 -0.98 -15.75
CA PHE A 38 -17.61 -2.23 -15.16
C PHE A 38 -17.05 -2.41 -13.75
N LEU A 39 -15.77 -2.21 -13.55
CA LEU A 39 -15.16 -2.26 -12.22
C LEU A 39 -15.78 -1.23 -11.28
N SER A 40 -15.95 0.00 -11.74
CA SER A 40 -16.59 1.06 -10.97
C SER A 40 -18.00 0.67 -10.53
N ASN A 41 -18.79 0.06 -11.41
CA ASN A 41 -20.14 -0.40 -11.09
C ASN A 41 -20.15 -1.54 -10.08
N ILE A 42 -19.17 -2.46 -10.15
CA ILE A 42 -19.02 -3.53 -9.17
C ILE A 42 -18.66 -2.95 -7.79
N GLU A 43 -17.70 -2.04 -7.76
CA GLU A 43 -17.28 -1.40 -6.50
C GLU A 43 -18.40 -0.56 -5.86
N ARG A 44 -19.28 0.02 -6.65
CA ARG A 44 -20.47 0.75 -6.17
C ARG A 44 -21.66 -0.13 -5.85
N SER A 45 -21.51 -1.45 -5.97
CA SER A 45 -22.56 -2.43 -5.71
C SER A 45 -23.75 -2.38 -6.69
N ASN A 46 -23.52 -1.81 -7.87
CA ASN A 46 -24.54 -1.65 -8.90
C ASN A 46 -24.60 -2.83 -9.88
N LYS A 47 -23.55 -3.61 -9.97
CA LYS A 47 -23.47 -4.75 -10.88
C LYS A 47 -22.84 -5.95 -10.18
N TRP A 48 -23.24 -7.12 -10.64
CA TRP A 48 -22.72 -8.39 -10.22
C TRP A 48 -21.77 -8.94 -11.29
N PRO A 49 -20.52 -9.28 -10.96
CA PRO A 49 -19.62 -9.85 -11.94
C PRO A 49 -19.93 -11.32 -12.21
N TYR A 50 -19.59 -11.79 -13.41
CA TYR A 50 -19.61 -13.19 -13.72
C TYR A 50 -18.52 -13.95 -12.94
N PRO A 51 -18.68 -15.28 -12.76
CA PRO A 51 -17.68 -16.07 -12.02
C PRO A 51 -16.25 -15.94 -12.56
N ASP A 52 -16.06 -15.89 -13.86
CA ASP A 52 -14.74 -15.70 -14.47
C ASP A 52 -14.15 -14.34 -14.12
N THR A 53 -14.96 -13.31 -14.05
CA THR A 53 -14.54 -11.97 -13.63
C THR A 53 -14.10 -11.96 -12.17
N LEU A 54 -14.80 -12.69 -11.30
CA LEU A 54 -14.40 -12.85 -9.89
C LEU A 54 -13.02 -13.48 -9.77
N VAL A 55 -12.75 -14.51 -10.55
CA VAL A 55 -11.43 -15.17 -10.59
C VAL A 55 -10.35 -14.19 -11.04
N LYS A 56 -10.60 -13.42 -12.10
CA LYS A 56 -9.65 -12.42 -12.61
C LYS A 56 -9.37 -11.31 -11.60
N LEU A 57 -10.39 -10.85 -10.90
CA LEU A 57 -10.23 -9.85 -9.86
C LEU A 57 -9.42 -10.38 -8.68
N ALA A 58 -9.70 -11.60 -8.23
CA ALA A 58 -8.96 -12.25 -7.17
C ALA A 58 -7.49 -12.43 -7.54
N GLU A 59 -7.21 -12.90 -8.75
CA GLU A 59 -5.83 -13.04 -9.26
C GLU A 59 -5.12 -11.69 -9.33
N ALA A 60 -5.79 -10.66 -9.84
CA ALA A 60 -5.22 -9.32 -9.94
C ALA A 60 -4.90 -8.72 -8.56
N LEU A 61 -5.66 -9.08 -7.54
CA LEU A 61 -5.47 -8.65 -6.16
C LEU A 61 -4.60 -9.60 -5.34
N ASP A 62 -4.18 -10.72 -5.93
CA ASP A 62 -3.39 -11.76 -5.27
C ASP A 62 -4.07 -12.29 -4.00
N VAL A 63 -5.34 -12.62 -4.12
CA VAL A 63 -6.15 -13.24 -3.04
C VAL A 63 -6.94 -14.40 -3.59
N GLU A 64 -7.39 -15.27 -2.70
CA GLU A 64 -8.37 -16.31 -3.04
C GLU A 64 -9.75 -15.68 -3.26
N VAL A 65 -10.57 -16.29 -4.11
CA VAL A 65 -11.90 -15.75 -4.45
C VAL A 65 -12.76 -15.55 -3.20
N HIS A 66 -12.69 -16.46 -2.23
CA HIS A 66 -13.50 -16.33 -1.01
C HIS A 66 -13.16 -15.07 -0.20
N ALA A 67 -11.94 -14.55 -0.32
CA ALA A 67 -11.54 -13.32 0.35
C ALA A 67 -12.33 -12.10 -0.15
N LEU A 68 -12.86 -12.15 -1.36
CA LEU A 68 -13.70 -11.09 -1.91
C LEU A 68 -15.05 -10.97 -1.18
N PHE A 69 -15.47 -12.01 -0.48
CA PHE A 69 -16.77 -12.10 0.18
C PHE A 69 -16.69 -12.14 1.71
N GLN A 70 -15.52 -11.99 2.28
CA GLN A 70 -15.37 -11.93 3.73
C GLN A 70 -15.79 -10.56 4.24
N GLU A 71 -16.57 -10.53 5.31
CA GLU A 71 -17.03 -9.28 5.94
C GLU A 71 -15.86 -8.43 6.44
N ASN A 72 -14.81 -9.09 6.88
CA ASN A 72 -13.55 -8.46 7.22
C ASN A 72 -12.48 -9.21 6.44
N PRO A 73 -12.13 -8.77 5.21
CA PRO A 73 -11.08 -9.43 4.47
C PRO A 73 -9.81 -9.44 5.31
N PRO A 74 -9.07 -10.56 5.30
CA PRO A 74 -7.90 -10.65 6.13
C PRO A 74 -6.97 -9.48 5.78
N PRO A 75 -6.46 -8.77 6.78
CA PRO A 75 -5.38 -7.84 6.54
C PRO A 75 -4.24 -8.59 5.84
N LEU A 76 -3.35 -7.85 5.21
CA LEU A 76 -2.09 -8.44 4.74
C LEU A 76 -1.56 -9.37 5.82
N PRO A 77 -1.05 -10.59 5.48
CA PRO A 77 -0.58 -11.54 6.48
C PRO A 77 0.20 -10.82 7.58
N ASN A 78 -0.07 -11.15 8.83
CA ASN A 78 0.50 -10.46 9.98
C ASN A 78 2.04 -10.32 9.85
N ASN A 79 2.70 -11.36 9.34
CA ASN A 79 4.12 -11.34 9.09
C ASN A 79 4.54 -10.24 8.09
N ILE A 80 3.73 -9.98 7.06
CA ILE A 80 4.00 -8.91 6.08
C ILE A 80 3.72 -7.54 6.70
N GLN A 81 2.62 -7.39 7.43
CA GLN A 81 2.31 -6.13 8.14
C GLN A 81 3.36 -5.79 9.18
N GLU A 82 3.75 -6.75 10.00
CA GLU A 82 4.80 -6.57 10.99
C GLU A 82 6.15 -6.25 10.33
N THR A 83 6.46 -6.96 9.25
CA THR A 83 7.69 -6.74 8.47
C THR A 83 7.68 -5.34 7.85
N LEU A 84 6.57 -4.91 7.25
CA LEU A 84 6.45 -3.57 6.67
C LEU A 84 6.50 -2.48 7.74
N ALA A 85 5.85 -2.67 8.88
CA ALA A 85 5.89 -1.73 9.99
C ALA A 85 7.30 -1.60 10.55
N LYS A 86 7.99 -2.71 10.74
CA LYS A 86 9.39 -2.75 11.16
C LYS A 86 10.29 -2.08 10.14
N PHE A 87 10.10 -2.38 8.85
CA PHE A 87 10.87 -1.79 7.77
C PHE A 87 10.71 -0.26 7.71
N LYS A 88 9.49 0.24 7.81
CA LYS A 88 9.22 1.68 7.90
C LYS A 88 9.91 2.32 9.09
N LYS A 89 9.85 1.67 10.24
CA LYS A 89 10.49 2.15 11.47
C LYS A 89 12.02 2.15 11.32
N ASP A 90 12.59 1.08 10.79
CA ASP A 90 14.03 0.97 10.58
C ASP A 90 14.54 2.01 9.58
N ILE A 91 13.81 2.26 8.49
CA ILE A 91 14.13 3.32 7.53
C ILE A 91 14.09 4.69 8.20
N ALA A 92 13.04 4.98 8.97
CA ALA A 92 12.91 6.26 9.67
C ALA A 92 14.08 6.50 10.65
N VAL A 93 14.43 5.49 11.42
CA VAL A 93 15.57 5.54 12.35
C VAL A 93 16.89 5.70 11.58
N SER A 94 17.10 4.93 10.50
CA SER A 94 18.31 5.02 9.68
C SER A 94 18.46 6.38 9.02
N LEU A 95 17.38 6.95 8.48
CA LEU A 95 17.39 8.29 7.89
C LEU A 95 17.71 9.35 8.94
N GLN A 96 17.10 9.27 10.10
CA GLN A 96 17.34 10.19 11.20
C GLN A 96 18.78 10.13 11.67
N LYS A 97 19.33 8.93 11.83
CA LYS A 97 20.72 8.70 12.21
C LYS A 97 21.68 9.22 11.15
N THR A 98 21.41 8.99 9.87
CA THR A 98 22.25 9.46 8.75
C THR A 98 22.27 10.99 8.70
N VAL A 99 21.11 11.63 8.84
CA VAL A 99 20.99 13.10 8.87
C VAL A 99 21.74 13.67 10.06
N SER A 100 21.57 13.10 11.25
CA SER A 100 22.27 13.53 12.47
C SER A 100 23.78 13.41 12.33
N THR A 101 24.28 12.29 11.80
CA THR A 101 25.70 12.07 11.53
C THR A 101 26.26 13.07 10.51
N ALA A 102 25.51 13.34 9.44
CA ALA A 102 25.90 14.32 8.42
C ALA A 102 25.99 15.73 9.01
N ILE A 103 25.05 16.11 9.88
CA ILE A 103 25.08 17.40 10.57
C ILE A 103 26.29 17.49 11.50
N ASP A 104 26.54 16.47 12.32
CA ASP A 104 27.67 16.42 13.23
C ASP A 104 29.01 16.51 12.47
N TYR A 105 29.15 15.78 11.37
CA TYR A 105 30.33 15.86 10.51
C TYR A 105 30.52 17.26 9.93
N SER A 106 29.48 17.91 9.47
CA SER A 106 29.53 19.28 8.93
C SER A 106 29.96 20.28 10.00
N ILE A 107 29.44 20.14 11.23
CA ILE A 107 29.81 21.00 12.36
C ILE A 107 31.29 20.81 12.70
N GLU A 108 31.77 19.59 12.82
CA GLU A 108 33.18 19.30 13.11
C GLU A 108 34.11 19.85 12.04
N THR A 109 33.74 19.68 10.76
CA THR A 109 34.53 20.20 9.64
C THR A 109 34.61 21.73 9.69
N ILE A 110 33.52 22.41 9.93
CA ILE A 110 33.48 23.89 10.06
C ILE A 110 34.30 24.34 11.26
N SER A 111 34.19 23.68 12.39
CA SER A 111 34.93 24.00 13.60
C SER A 111 36.42 23.83 13.43
N SER A 112 36.88 22.74 12.78
CA SER A 112 38.27 22.48 12.49
C SER A 112 38.84 23.52 11.57
N HIS A 113 38.11 23.90 10.53
CA HIS A 113 38.52 24.92 9.58
C HIS A 113 38.68 26.31 10.25
N TYR A 114 37.75 26.64 11.12
CA TYR A 114 37.79 27.89 11.87
C TYR A 114 38.97 27.98 12.86
N ILE A 115 39.31 26.86 13.49
CA ILE A 115 40.48 26.78 14.39
C ILE A 115 41.79 26.91 13.62
N ASP A 116 41.92 26.28 12.46
CA ASP A 116 43.09 26.37 11.61
C ASP A 116 43.33 27.80 11.12
N GLU A 117 42.30 28.54 10.74
CA GLU A 117 42.41 29.93 10.32
C GLU A 117 42.88 30.82 11.50
N LYS A 118 42.47 30.56 12.71
CA LYS A 118 42.93 31.31 13.89
C LYS A 118 44.34 31.00 14.28
N ASN A 119 44.84 29.80 14.00
CA ASN A 119 46.22 29.39 14.31
C ASN A 119 47.26 29.83 13.28
N HIS A 120 46.82 30.37 12.14
CA HIS A 120 47.69 30.91 11.07
C HIS A 120 47.95 32.41 11.17
N ASP A 121 47.27 33.10 12.11
CA ASP A 121 47.52 34.49 12.44
C ASP A 121 48.47 34.59 13.65
#